data_3ff893e61fea1d3f04a1da43a4de60aa
#
_entry.id   3ff893e61fea1d3f04a1da43a4de60aa
#
_cell.length_a   1.000
_cell.length_b   1.000
_cell.length_c   1.000
_cell.angle_alpha   90.00
_cell.angle_beta   90.00
_cell.angle_gamma   90.00
#
_symmetry.space_group_name_H-M   'P 1'
#
loop_
_entity.id
_entity.type
_entity.pdbx_description
1 polymer ?
#
loop_
_entity_poly.entity_id
_entity_poly.type
_entity_poly.pdbx_seq_one_letter_code
_entity_poly.pdbx_strand_id
1 'polypeptide(L)'
;MKKRGKVLRDVGPGLLMVEGEQYPFTLEGIWKSDVPPKPGMVVDVEFDREGKIIAIYAVAESQLAKEQAEAAMAVAREKGAALASGMVAKFGVPSLVAAGLLIIGWFFLSAVTVQLPFLGKLEFTFWQVLGYLNVNNGLQLLERNGHPSAGFYGFLALLALVGPFVHHFWKDKRAALGGTAPLVFMVIVGLMVRSSMQSAFVGNDPAGVGRQMQEEAMKAVSLGFGAYISVLVSLYFAVVGAKRFLATRGAETLQFEKSQRAAA
;
A
#
# COMPACT_ATOMS: atom_id res chain seq x y z
N MET A 1 -28.39 27.33 -26.43
CA MET A 1 -27.88 26.83 -25.14
C MET A 1 -27.57 25.34 -25.28
N LYS A 2 -26.40 24.87 -24.81
CA LYS A 2 -26.00 23.46 -24.99
C LYS A 2 -26.12 22.70 -23.67
N LYS A 3 -26.85 21.57 -23.68
CA LYS A 3 -27.07 20.73 -22.50
C LYS A 3 -26.78 19.30 -22.83
N ARG A 4 -26.38 18.52 -21.85
CA ARG A 4 -26.12 17.07 -22.01
C ARG A 4 -27.37 16.25 -21.73
N GLY A 5 -27.68 15.33 -22.64
CA GLY A 5 -28.81 14.43 -22.52
C GLY A 5 -28.47 12.99 -22.80
N LYS A 6 -29.46 12.11 -22.67
CA LYS A 6 -29.36 10.68 -22.95
C LYS A 6 -30.50 10.25 -23.86
N VAL A 7 -30.20 9.45 -24.88
CA VAL A 7 -31.19 8.84 -25.75
C VAL A 7 -31.92 7.74 -24.95
N LEU A 8 -33.24 7.87 -24.84
CA LEU A 8 -34.09 6.85 -24.22
C LEU A 8 -34.65 5.87 -25.26
N ARG A 9 -35.00 6.37 -26.44
CA ARG A 9 -35.59 5.57 -27.52
C ARG A 9 -35.13 6.12 -28.87
N ASP A 10 -34.79 5.21 -29.79
CA ASP A 10 -34.27 5.50 -31.13
C ASP A 10 -35.27 5.13 -32.25
N VAL A 11 -36.37 4.43 -31.95
CA VAL A 11 -37.36 3.93 -32.92
C VAL A 11 -38.63 4.80 -32.87
N GLY A 12 -39.16 5.14 -34.04
CA GLY A 12 -40.30 6.06 -34.18
C GLY A 12 -39.92 7.51 -33.89
N PRO A 13 -40.78 8.32 -33.29
CA PRO A 13 -40.34 9.59 -32.71
C PRO A 13 -39.35 9.26 -31.58
N GLY A 14 -38.04 9.59 -31.79
CA GLY A 14 -36.98 9.39 -30.79
C GLY A 14 -37.31 10.16 -29.52
N LEU A 15 -36.78 9.69 -28.38
CA LEU A 15 -36.98 10.35 -27.09
C LEU A 15 -35.63 10.58 -26.41
N LEU A 16 -35.41 11.81 -25.99
CA LEU A 16 -34.22 12.23 -25.22
C LEU A 16 -34.65 12.60 -23.80
N MET A 17 -33.75 12.35 -22.86
CA MET A 17 -33.85 12.87 -21.51
C MET A 17 -32.73 13.89 -21.28
N VAL A 18 -33.11 15.12 -20.95
CA VAL A 18 -32.19 16.25 -20.64
C VAL A 18 -32.63 16.87 -19.32
N GLU A 19 -31.76 16.84 -18.32
CA GLU A 19 -32.03 17.42 -16.97
C GLU A 19 -33.29 16.87 -16.29
N GLY A 20 -33.68 15.60 -16.61
CA GLY A 20 -34.87 14.96 -16.04
C GLY A 20 -36.15 15.15 -16.87
N GLU A 21 -36.14 15.99 -17.88
CA GLU A 21 -37.26 16.21 -18.80
C GLU A 21 -37.10 15.41 -20.09
N GLN A 22 -38.22 14.99 -20.66
CA GLN A 22 -38.27 14.19 -21.88
C GLN A 22 -38.61 15.05 -23.09
N TYR A 23 -37.80 14.98 -24.12
CA TYR A 23 -37.96 15.73 -25.36
C TYR A 23 -38.10 14.73 -26.53
N PRO A 24 -39.18 14.83 -27.32
CA PRO A 24 -39.28 14.10 -28.58
C PRO A 24 -38.36 14.69 -29.62
N PHE A 25 -37.74 13.87 -30.45
CA PHE A 25 -36.91 14.33 -31.56
C PHE A 25 -37.15 13.50 -32.81
N THR A 26 -36.86 14.08 -33.97
CA THR A 26 -36.83 13.40 -35.26
C THR A 26 -35.39 13.32 -35.75
N LEU A 27 -35.02 12.26 -36.45
CA LEU A 27 -33.67 12.11 -36.99
C LEU A 27 -33.37 13.10 -38.11
N GLU A 28 -34.39 13.49 -38.87
CA GLU A 28 -34.24 14.39 -40.01
C GLU A 28 -33.97 15.81 -39.54
N GLY A 29 -32.82 16.35 -39.95
CA GLY A 29 -32.46 17.76 -39.78
C GLY A 29 -31.88 18.13 -38.42
N ILE A 30 -32.21 17.41 -37.34
CA ILE A 30 -31.80 17.76 -35.96
C ILE A 30 -30.60 16.89 -35.52
N TRP A 31 -30.51 15.65 -35.95
CA TRP A 31 -29.36 14.77 -35.66
C TRP A 31 -28.19 15.12 -36.56
N LYS A 32 -27.03 15.49 -35.95
CA LYS A 32 -25.84 15.99 -36.67
C LYS A 32 -24.62 15.03 -36.58
N SER A 33 -24.81 13.86 -36.06
CA SER A 33 -23.71 12.87 -35.93
C SER A 33 -23.85 11.77 -36.98
N ASP A 34 -22.69 11.25 -37.43
CA ASP A 34 -22.61 10.13 -38.39
C ASP A 34 -23.05 8.79 -37.78
N VAL A 35 -23.01 8.70 -36.45
CA VAL A 35 -23.40 7.50 -35.72
C VAL A 35 -24.89 7.53 -35.44
N PRO A 36 -25.67 6.47 -35.78
CA PRO A 36 -27.10 6.43 -35.47
C PRO A 36 -27.35 6.45 -33.96
N PRO A 37 -28.44 7.06 -33.49
CA PRO A 37 -28.78 7.06 -32.08
C PRO A 37 -29.02 5.62 -31.58
N LYS A 38 -28.60 5.37 -30.35
CA LYS A 38 -28.86 4.11 -29.64
C LYS A 38 -29.38 4.42 -28.24
N PRO A 39 -30.31 3.60 -27.69
CA PRO A 39 -30.78 3.78 -26.33
C PRO A 39 -29.59 3.74 -25.36
N GLY A 40 -29.55 4.69 -24.44
CA GLY A 40 -28.44 4.83 -23.51
C GLY A 40 -27.30 5.75 -23.97
N MET A 41 -27.24 6.12 -25.25
CA MET A 41 -26.21 7.01 -25.80
C MET A 41 -26.29 8.41 -25.17
N VAL A 42 -25.16 8.93 -24.78
CA VAL A 42 -25.04 10.32 -24.29
C VAL A 42 -24.89 11.26 -25.47
N VAL A 43 -25.64 12.35 -25.46
CA VAL A 43 -25.67 13.35 -26.52
C VAL A 43 -25.58 14.77 -25.97
N ASP A 44 -25.02 15.65 -26.75
CA ASP A 44 -25.07 17.09 -26.53
C ASP A 44 -26.21 17.68 -27.34
N VAL A 45 -27.14 18.33 -26.67
CA VAL A 45 -28.36 18.88 -27.25
C VAL A 45 -28.28 20.42 -27.24
N GLU A 46 -28.46 21.04 -28.41
CA GLU A 46 -28.52 22.50 -28.53
C GLU A 46 -29.96 22.95 -28.57
N PHE A 47 -30.30 23.88 -27.69
CA PHE A 47 -31.62 24.53 -27.62
C PHE A 47 -31.56 25.96 -28.12
N ASP A 48 -32.63 26.41 -28.74
CA ASP A 48 -32.83 27.83 -29.06
C ASP A 48 -33.25 28.64 -27.82
N ARG A 49 -33.62 29.92 -28.04
CA ARG A 49 -34.08 30.80 -26.96
C ARG A 49 -35.48 30.45 -26.45
N GLU A 50 -36.23 29.70 -27.21
CA GLU A 50 -37.62 29.25 -26.91
C GLU A 50 -37.62 27.84 -26.28
N GLY A 51 -36.45 27.21 -26.06
CA GLY A 51 -36.35 25.86 -25.49
C GLY A 51 -36.58 24.70 -26.47
N LYS A 52 -36.57 25.02 -27.79
CA LYS A 52 -36.74 23.99 -28.83
C LYS A 52 -35.37 23.43 -29.25
N ILE A 53 -35.32 22.13 -29.54
CA ILE A 53 -34.08 21.47 -30.00
C ILE A 53 -33.71 21.91 -31.40
N ILE A 54 -32.51 22.43 -31.58
CA ILE A 54 -31.94 22.83 -32.87
C ILE A 54 -31.02 21.73 -33.43
N ALA A 55 -30.18 21.16 -32.60
CA ALA A 55 -29.21 20.14 -33.01
C ALA A 55 -28.89 19.15 -31.89
N ILE A 56 -28.56 17.91 -32.27
CA ILE A 56 -28.15 16.82 -31.36
C ILE A 56 -26.85 16.23 -31.88
N TYR A 57 -25.86 16.14 -31.03
CA TYR A 57 -24.54 15.58 -31.34
C TYR A 57 -24.27 14.37 -30.44
N ALA A 58 -23.91 13.23 -31.00
CA ALA A 58 -23.46 12.09 -30.23
C ALA A 58 -22.11 12.42 -29.57
N VAL A 59 -21.97 12.11 -28.28
CA VAL A 59 -20.70 12.24 -27.58
C VAL A 59 -19.92 10.93 -27.76
N ALA A 60 -18.69 11.01 -28.24
CA ALA A 60 -17.84 9.85 -28.42
C ALA A 60 -17.57 9.15 -27.07
N GLU A 61 -17.59 7.80 -27.04
CA GLU A 61 -17.32 7.03 -25.82
C GLU A 61 -15.93 7.34 -25.25
N SER A 62 -14.95 7.61 -26.13
CA SER A 62 -13.59 8.00 -25.71
C SER A 62 -13.57 9.33 -24.95
N GLN A 63 -14.42 10.27 -25.34
CA GLN A 63 -14.56 11.56 -24.65
C GLN A 63 -15.24 11.39 -23.29
N LEU A 64 -16.29 10.57 -23.21
CA LEU A 64 -16.95 10.22 -21.94
C LEU A 64 -16.00 9.50 -20.98
N ALA A 65 -15.22 8.54 -21.46
CA ALA A 65 -14.23 7.84 -20.67
C ALA A 65 -13.16 8.82 -20.13
N LYS A 66 -12.71 9.77 -20.95
CA LYS A 66 -11.75 10.81 -20.54
C LYS A 66 -12.33 11.73 -19.47
N GLU A 67 -13.54 12.23 -19.67
CA GLU A 67 -14.23 13.09 -18.69
C GLU A 67 -14.45 12.36 -17.36
N GLN A 68 -14.85 11.08 -17.40
CA GLN A 68 -15.00 10.26 -16.20
C GLN A 68 -13.68 10.02 -15.49
N ALA A 69 -12.60 9.76 -16.25
CA ALA A 69 -11.27 9.58 -15.68
C ALA A 69 -10.75 10.87 -15.04
N GLU A 70 -10.95 12.02 -15.69
CA GLU A 70 -10.58 13.34 -15.14
C GLU A 70 -11.37 13.67 -13.88
N ALA A 71 -12.68 13.42 -13.86
CA ALA A 71 -13.53 13.61 -12.69
C ALA A 71 -13.11 12.68 -11.53
N ALA A 72 -12.84 11.40 -11.83
CA ALA A 72 -12.35 10.43 -10.84
C ALA A 72 -10.98 10.85 -10.27
N MET A 73 -10.07 11.34 -11.12
CA MET A 73 -8.77 11.86 -10.66
C MET A 73 -8.92 13.10 -9.78
N ALA A 74 -9.82 14.02 -10.12
CA ALA A 74 -10.07 15.22 -9.32
C ALA A 74 -10.57 14.85 -7.92
N VAL A 75 -11.55 13.96 -7.83
CA VAL A 75 -12.07 13.45 -6.55
C VAL A 75 -10.99 12.68 -5.76
N ALA A 76 -10.17 11.88 -6.46
CA ALA A 76 -9.08 11.15 -5.82
C ALA A 76 -8.01 12.10 -5.26
N ARG A 77 -7.67 13.17 -5.98
CA ARG A 77 -6.73 14.21 -5.52
C ARG A 77 -7.27 14.96 -4.30
N GLU A 78 -8.53 15.38 -4.32
CA GLU A 78 -9.14 16.09 -3.21
C GLU A 78 -9.21 15.22 -1.95
N LYS A 79 -9.74 14.01 -2.07
CA LYS A 79 -9.79 13.05 -0.95
C LYS A 79 -8.39 12.64 -0.49
N GLY A 80 -7.47 12.42 -1.42
CA GLY A 80 -6.08 12.09 -1.11
C GLY A 80 -5.37 13.21 -0.34
N ALA A 81 -5.56 14.47 -0.75
CA ALA A 81 -4.99 15.63 -0.05
C ALA A 81 -5.57 15.78 1.36
N ALA A 82 -6.89 15.60 1.53
CA ALA A 82 -7.54 15.65 2.83
C ALA A 82 -7.04 14.53 3.77
N LEU A 83 -6.90 13.29 3.25
CA LEU A 83 -6.34 12.18 4.02
C LEU A 83 -4.87 12.42 4.38
N ALA A 84 -4.05 12.89 3.42
CA ALA A 84 -2.65 13.18 3.65
C ALA A 84 -2.46 14.26 4.73
N SER A 85 -3.21 15.37 4.65
CA SER A 85 -3.15 16.44 5.65
C SER A 85 -3.57 15.95 7.05
N GLY A 86 -4.62 15.12 7.14
CA GLY A 86 -5.04 14.50 8.40
C GLY A 86 -3.98 13.55 8.98
N MET A 87 -3.33 12.75 8.12
CA MET A 87 -2.23 11.87 8.53
C MET A 87 -1.02 12.67 9.01
N VAL A 88 -0.65 13.72 8.27
CA VAL A 88 0.47 14.61 8.65
C VAL A 88 0.19 15.30 9.99
N ALA A 89 -1.02 15.82 10.20
CA ALA A 89 -1.40 16.44 11.45
C ALA A 89 -1.36 15.46 12.64
N LYS A 90 -1.75 14.20 12.42
CA LYS A 90 -1.83 13.19 13.49
C LYS A 90 -0.49 12.53 13.80
N PHE A 91 0.29 12.17 12.77
CA PHE A 91 1.50 11.35 12.93
C PHE A 91 2.82 12.14 12.81
N GLY A 92 2.76 13.30 12.19
CA GLY A 92 3.91 14.13 11.85
C GLY A 92 4.65 13.64 10.60
N VAL A 93 5.23 14.59 9.87
CA VAL A 93 5.98 14.31 8.63
C VAL A 93 7.13 13.32 8.84
N PRO A 94 8.00 13.44 9.88
CA PRO A 94 9.12 12.52 10.04
C PRO A 94 8.70 11.05 10.21
N SER A 95 7.63 10.80 10.96
CA SER A 95 7.11 9.43 11.18
C SER A 95 6.52 8.83 9.90
N LEU A 96 5.84 9.65 9.09
CA LEU A 96 5.28 9.19 7.82
C LEU A 96 6.37 8.90 6.78
N VAL A 97 7.38 9.77 6.69
CA VAL A 97 8.54 9.54 5.80
C VAL A 97 9.28 8.27 6.22
N ALA A 98 9.53 8.08 7.51
CA ALA A 98 10.16 6.89 8.04
C ALA A 98 9.34 5.63 7.71
N ALA A 99 8.01 5.66 7.89
CA ALA A 99 7.14 4.53 7.51
C ALA A 99 7.18 4.24 6.02
N GLY A 100 7.15 5.27 5.17
CA GLY A 100 7.29 5.13 3.73
C GLY A 100 8.62 4.47 3.33
N LEU A 101 9.73 4.90 3.93
CA LEU A 101 11.05 4.29 3.72
C LEU A 101 11.10 2.83 4.18
N LEU A 102 10.42 2.50 5.28
CA LEU A 102 10.35 1.12 5.77
C LEU A 102 9.56 0.23 4.81
N ILE A 103 8.43 0.72 4.30
CA ILE A 103 7.64 0.03 3.27
C ILE A 103 8.49 -0.19 2.02
N ILE A 104 9.16 0.85 1.52
CA ILE A 104 10.03 0.73 0.34
C ILE A 104 11.14 -0.30 0.61
N GLY A 105 11.79 -0.26 1.79
CA GLY A 105 12.85 -1.19 2.18
C GLY A 105 12.38 -2.65 2.24
N TRP A 106 11.15 -2.90 2.71
CA TRP A 106 10.64 -4.27 2.87
C TRP A 106 10.08 -4.88 1.59
N PHE A 107 9.45 -4.06 0.75
CA PHE A 107 8.72 -4.58 -0.42
C PHE A 107 9.46 -4.41 -1.75
N PHE A 108 10.32 -3.39 -1.88
CA PHE A 108 10.90 -3.04 -3.17
C PHE A 108 12.43 -3.14 -3.22
N LEU A 109 13.13 -2.94 -2.10
CA LEU A 109 14.58 -3.00 -2.08
C LEU A 109 15.07 -4.39 -1.70
N SER A 110 16.25 -4.78 -2.23
CA SER A 110 16.90 -6.04 -1.87
C SER A 110 17.32 -6.03 -0.39
N ALA A 111 16.79 -6.98 0.38
CA ALA A 111 17.17 -7.21 1.78
C ALA A 111 18.33 -8.20 1.90
N VAL A 112 18.35 -9.21 1.03
CA VAL A 112 19.38 -10.25 0.98
C VAL A 112 19.83 -10.42 -0.47
N THR A 113 21.13 -10.55 -0.65
CA THR A 113 21.76 -10.85 -1.94
C THR A 113 22.56 -12.12 -1.79
N VAL A 114 22.38 -13.06 -2.71
CA VAL A 114 23.09 -14.33 -2.76
C VAL A 114 23.90 -14.38 -4.04
N GLN A 115 25.23 -14.57 -3.94
CA GLN A 115 26.10 -14.76 -5.08
C GLN A 115 26.34 -16.24 -5.33
N LEU A 116 25.81 -16.75 -6.46
CA LEU A 116 25.99 -18.13 -6.86
C LEU A 116 27.02 -18.22 -8.00
N PRO A 117 28.00 -19.15 -7.95
CA PRO A 117 29.10 -19.21 -8.93
C PRO A 117 28.67 -19.34 -10.40
N PHE A 118 27.51 -19.97 -10.66
CA PHE A 118 27.01 -20.26 -12.01
C PHE A 118 25.74 -19.50 -12.38
N LEU A 119 24.98 -18.98 -11.41
CA LEU A 119 23.68 -18.32 -11.62
C LEU A 119 23.76 -16.80 -11.42
N GLY A 120 24.94 -16.28 -11.04
CA GLY A 120 25.14 -14.86 -10.82
C GLY A 120 24.56 -14.37 -9.49
N LYS A 121 24.09 -13.12 -9.48
CA LYS A 121 23.57 -12.43 -8.29
C LYS A 121 22.07 -12.57 -8.21
N LEU A 122 21.57 -13.19 -7.16
CA LEU A 122 20.13 -13.25 -6.82
C LEU A 122 19.83 -12.26 -5.71
N GLU A 123 18.79 -11.44 -5.90
CA GLU A 123 18.36 -10.43 -4.94
C GLU A 123 16.96 -10.75 -4.44
N PHE A 124 16.79 -10.73 -3.12
CA PHE A 124 15.52 -11.00 -2.46
C PHE A 124 15.10 -9.81 -1.63
N THR A 125 13.85 -9.36 -1.79
CA THR A 125 13.24 -8.39 -0.89
C THR A 125 12.96 -9.03 0.47
N PHE A 126 12.78 -8.21 1.52
CA PHE A 126 12.41 -8.72 2.83
C PHE A 126 11.09 -9.51 2.79
N TRP A 127 10.13 -9.07 1.99
CA TRP A 127 8.86 -9.77 1.79
C TRP A 127 9.02 -11.16 1.17
N GLN A 128 9.92 -11.31 0.21
CA GLN A 128 10.24 -12.62 -0.38
C GLN A 128 10.92 -13.53 0.64
N VAL A 129 11.83 -13.00 1.47
CA VAL A 129 12.48 -13.77 2.55
C VAL A 129 11.44 -14.33 3.52
N LEU A 130 10.40 -13.54 3.89
CA LEU A 130 9.30 -14.04 4.73
C LEU A 130 8.53 -15.18 4.05
N GLY A 131 8.36 -15.09 2.73
CA GLY A 131 7.74 -16.15 1.94
C GLY A 131 8.53 -17.47 2.03
N TYR A 132 9.85 -17.41 1.91
CA TYR A 132 10.71 -18.59 2.03
C TYR A 132 10.69 -19.20 3.45
N LEU A 133 10.61 -18.38 4.49
CA LEU A 133 10.46 -18.88 5.87
C LEU A 133 9.11 -19.57 6.12
N ASN A 134 8.08 -19.26 5.33
CA ASN A 134 6.76 -19.88 5.45
C ASN A 134 6.62 -21.22 4.70
N VAL A 135 7.66 -21.62 3.95
CA VAL A 135 7.65 -22.86 3.17
C VAL A 135 8.23 -23.99 4.03
N ASN A 136 7.41 -24.98 4.36
CA ASN A 136 7.83 -26.14 5.13
C ASN A 136 8.45 -27.25 4.27
N ASN A 137 8.15 -27.30 2.96
CA ASN A 137 8.62 -28.33 2.04
C ASN A 137 9.03 -27.71 0.69
N GLY A 138 10.17 -28.15 0.14
CA GLY A 138 10.68 -27.70 -1.17
C GLY A 138 9.71 -27.94 -2.34
N LEU A 139 8.81 -28.92 -2.23
CA LEU A 139 7.76 -29.17 -3.23
C LEU A 139 6.78 -27.99 -3.37
N GLN A 140 6.49 -27.26 -2.29
CA GLN A 140 5.62 -26.08 -2.35
C GLN A 140 6.21 -24.94 -3.20
N LEU A 141 7.53 -24.87 -3.33
CA LEU A 141 8.20 -23.90 -4.20
C LEU A 141 7.98 -24.22 -5.67
N LEU A 142 7.96 -25.51 -6.03
CA LEU A 142 7.71 -25.98 -7.38
C LEU A 142 6.25 -25.78 -7.79
N GLU A 143 5.29 -26.07 -6.90
CA GLU A 143 3.85 -25.90 -7.15
C GLU A 143 3.44 -24.45 -7.33
N ARG A 144 4.13 -23.49 -6.69
CA ARG A 144 3.80 -22.05 -6.72
C ARG A 144 4.66 -21.22 -7.68
N ASN A 145 5.20 -21.82 -8.74
CA ASN A 145 6.02 -21.12 -9.73
C ASN A 145 7.15 -20.26 -9.13
N GLY A 146 7.75 -20.71 -8.02
CA GLY A 146 8.86 -20.02 -7.39
C GLY A 146 8.52 -18.75 -6.57
N HIS A 147 7.24 -18.41 -6.38
CA HIS A 147 6.83 -17.26 -5.59
C HIS A 147 6.08 -17.69 -4.30
N PRO A 148 6.81 -17.95 -3.20
CA PRO A 148 6.19 -18.36 -1.95
C PRO A 148 5.39 -17.21 -1.33
N SER A 149 4.25 -17.54 -0.73
CA SER A 149 3.42 -16.58 0.00
C SER A 149 4.05 -16.28 1.36
N ALA A 150 4.10 -15.00 1.73
CA ALA A 150 4.58 -14.58 3.05
C ALA A 150 3.72 -15.09 4.23
N GLY A 151 2.47 -15.51 3.96
CA GLY A 151 1.59 -16.20 4.90
C GLY A 151 1.48 -15.49 6.26
N PHE A 152 1.64 -16.28 7.34
CA PHE A 152 1.58 -15.80 8.71
C PHE A 152 2.66 -14.74 9.02
N TYR A 153 3.90 -14.94 8.52
CA TYR A 153 4.98 -13.98 8.72
C TYR A 153 4.70 -12.64 8.02
N GLY A 154 4.04 -12.66 6.87
CA GLY A 154 3.59 -11.44 6.20
C GLY A 154 2.56 -10.67 7.02
N PHE A 155 1.62 -11.37 7.67
CA PHE A 155 0.67 -10.74 8.59
C PHE A 155 1.39 -10.10 9.79
N LEU A 156 2.36 -10.79 10.40
CA LEU A 156 3.16 -10.22 11.48
C LEU A 156 3.99 -9.01 11.04
N ALA A 157 4.51 -9.02 9.80
CA ALA A 157 5.21 -7.87 9.21
C ALA A 157 4.30 -6.65 9.12
N LEU A 158 3.06 -6.82 8.66
CA LEU A 158 2.07 -5.73 8.60
C LEU A 158 1.73 -5.20 10.00
N LEU A 159 1.57 -6.07 10.99
CA LEU A 159 1.40 -5.65 12.39
C LEU A 159 2.61 -4.86 12.91
N ALA A 160 3.82 -5.30 12.57
CA ALA A 160 5.04 -4.60 12.96
C ALA A 160 5.13 -3.21 12.31
N LEU A 161 4.71 -3.05 11.04
CA LEU A 161 4.63 -1.75 10.35
C LEU A 161 3.65 -0.78 11.00
N VAL A 162 2.53 -1.29 11.53
CA VAL A 162 1.52 -0.47 12.22
C VAL A 162 1.95 -0.11 13.64
N GLY A 163 2.82 -0.92 14.25
CA GLY A 163 3.29 -0.78 15.63
C GLY A 163 3.65 0.65 16.04
N PRO A 164 4.49 1.39 15.29
CA PRO A 164 4.88 2.76 15.62
C PRO A 164 3.72 3.76 15.76
N PHE A 165 2.58 3.46 15.15
CA PHE A 165 1.41 4.35 15.13
C PHE A 165 0.36 4.01 16.19
N VAL A 166 0.46 2.86 16.85
CA VAL A 166 -0.53 2.37 17.84
C VAL A 166 -0.73 3.37 18.98
N HIS A 167 0.30 4.07 19.42
CA HIS A 167 0.22 5.05 20.49
C HIS A 167 -0.67 6.28 20.17
N HIS A 168 -0.99 6.54 18.91
CA HIS A 168 -1.90 7.61 18.52
C HIS A 168 -3.38 7.22 18.68
N PHE A 169 -3.65 5.92 18.75
CA PHE A 169 -5.00 5.36 18.91
C PHE A 169 -5.26 4.87 20.33
N TRP A 170 -4.21 4.44 21.01
CA TRP A 170 -4.29 3.84 22.34
C TRP A 170 -3.62 4.74 23.38
N LYS A 171 -4.38 5.18 24.37
CA LYS A 171 -3.90 6.08 25.43
C LYS A 171 -2.99 5.40 26.45
N ASP A 172 -2.80 4.07 26.37
CA ASP A 172 -1.90 3.33 27.24
C ASP A 172 -0.45 3.72 26.94
N LYS A 173 0.32 4.00 27.97
CA LYS A 173 1.76 4.31 27.89
C LYS A 173 2.56 3.21 27.18
N ARG A 174 2.15 1.95 27.38
CA ARG A 174 2.78 0.78 26.75
C ARG A 174 2.66 0.81 25.22
N ALA A 175 1.65 1.49 24.68
CA ALA A 175 1.49 1.66 23.25
C ALA A 175 2.65 2.42 22.59
N ALA A 176 3.39 3.27 23.35
CA ALA A 176 4.59 3.93 22.85
C ALA A 176 5.70 2.93 22.50
N LEU A 177 5.77 1.77 23.18
CA LEU A 177 6.70 0.69 22.87
C LEU A 177 6.39 0.00 21.53
N GLY A 178 5.21 0.19 20.97
CA GLY A 178 4.88 -0.25 19.61
C GLY A 178 5.87 0.25 18.55
N GLY A 179 6.57 1.36 18.82
CA GLY A 179 7.67 1.85 17.98
C GLY A 179 8.85 0.87 17.84
N THR A 180 9.04 -0.04 18.81
CA THR A 180 10.10 -1.06 18.73
C THR A 180 9.71 -2.27 17.87
N ALA A 181 8.42 -2.43 17.53
CA ALA A 181 7.90 -3.60 16.85
C ALA A 181 8.62 -3.92 15.51
N PRO A 182 8.89 -2.97 14.61
CA PRO A 182 9.61 -3.28 13.37
C PRO A 182 11.03 -3.82 13.64
N LEU A 183 11.75 -3.23 14.60
CA LEU A 183 13.11 -3.65 14.94
C LEU A 183 13.10 -5.06 15.52
N VAL A 184 12.24 -5.34 16.50
CA VAL A 184 12.10 -6.65 17.13
C VAL A 184 11.74 -7.71 16.09
N PHE A 185 10.80 -7.39 15.20
CA PHE A 185 10.38 -8.30 14.13
C PHE A 185 11.55 -8.64 13.19
N MET A 186 12.33 -7.64 12.76
CA MET A 186 13.50 -7.87 11.91
C MET A 186 14.56 -8.72 12.59
N VAL A 187 14.81 -8.51 13.89
CA VAL A 187 15.74 -9.33 14.66
C VAL A 187 15.26 -10.78 14.73
N ILE A 188 13.98 -11.00 15.02
CA ILE A 188 13.39 -12.35 15.05
C ILE A 188 13.54 -13.05 13.70
N VAL A 189 13.17 -12.36 12.60
CA VAL A 189 13.32 -12.89 11.23
C VAL A 189 14.79 -13.22 10.93
N GLY A 190 15.71 -12.33 11.27
CA GLY A 190 17.15 -12.57 11.09
C GLY A 190 17.65 -13.82 11.84
N LEU A 191 17.21 -14.01 13.09
CA LEU A 191 17.52 -15.21 13.88
C LEU A 191 16.90 -16.46 13.26
N MET A 192 15.66 -16.39 12.77
CA MET A 192 14.99 -17.53 12.11
C MET A 192 15.71 -17.92 10.80
N VAL A 193 16.08 -16.96 9.98
CA VAL A 193 16.86 -17.20 8.75
C VAL A 193 18.17 -17.88 9.10
N ARG A 194 18.89 -17.35 10.08
CA ARG A 194 20.16 -17.94 10.55
C ARG A 194 19.97 -19.37 11.05
N SER A 195 18.96 -19.62 11.87
CA SER A 195 18.64 -20.96 12.39
C SER A 195 18.25 -21.92 11.26
N SER A 196 17.44 -21.50 10.31
CA SER A 196 17.06 -22.31 9.16
C SER A 196 18.26 -22.68 8.27
N MET A 197 19.17 -21.73 8.06
CA MET A 197 20.42 -22.01 7.33
C MET A 197 21.29 -23.02 8.09
N GLN A 198 21.42 -22.88 9.40
CA GLN A 198 22.20 -23.84 10.21
C GLN A 198 21.61 -25.25 10.15
N SER A 199 20.29 -25.39 10.32
CA SER A 199 19.64 -26.70 10.29
C SER A 199 19.67 -27.36 8.90
N ALA A 200 19.68 -26.59 7.82
CA ALA A 200 19.75 -27.12 6.46
C ALA A 200 21.09 -27.80 6.15
N PHE A 201 22.20 -27.37 6.77
CA PHE A 201 23.56 -27.89 6.50
C PHE A 201 24.08 -28.89 7.56
N VAL A 202 23.52 -28.90 8.77
CA VAL A 202 24.00 -29.72 9.88
C VAL A 202 23.26 -31.06 9.99
N GLY A 203 22.10 -31.21 9.33
CA GLY A 203 21.33 -32.46 9.38
C GLY A 203 21.96 -33.57 8.57
N ASN A 204 22.62 -34.55 9.25
CA ASN A 204 23.24 -35.79 8.70
C ASN A 204 24.58 -35.64 7.99
N ASP A 205 25.54 -34.96 8.58
CA ASP A 205 26.89 -34.88 7.98
C ASP A 205 27.94 -35.62 8.81
N PRO A 206 28.18 -36.96 8.61
CA PRO A 206 29.22 -37.69 9.26
C PRO A 206 30.65 -37.35 8.77
N ALA A 207 30.79 -36.63 7.65
CA ALA A 207 32.08 -36.35 7.02
C ALA A 207 32.59 -34.90 7.19
N GLY A 208 31.84 -34.01 7.89
CA GLY A 208 32.24 -32.59 8.09
C GLY A 208 32.14 -31.68 6.86
N VAL A 209 31.66 -32.19 5.73
CA VAL A 209 31.50 -31.45 4.47
C VAL A 209 30.42 -30.35 4.61
N GLY A 210 29.40 -30.63 5.41
CA GLY A 210 28.29 -29.67 5.64
C GLY A 210 28.75 -28.39 6.32
N ARG A 211 29.78 -28.43 7.18
CA ARG A 211 30.33 -27.20 7.79
C ARG A 211 31.07 -26.33 6.78
N GLN A 212 31.84 -26.92 5.88
CA GLN A 212 32.52 -26.18 4.81
C GLN A 212 31.51 -25.55 3.84
N MET A 213 30.50 -26.33 3.41
CA MET A 213 29.39 -25.80 2.59
C MET A 213 28.61 -24.69 3.30
N GLN A 214 28.39 -24.78 4.60
CA GLN A 214 27.75 -23.74 5.40
C GLN A 214 28.58 -22.44 5.41
N GLU A 215 29.89 -22.53 5.63
CA GLU A 215 30.79 -21.39 5.64
C GLU A 215 30.83 -20.71 4.26
N GLU A 216 30.88 -21.47 3.17
CA GLU A 216 30.83 -20.95 1.81
C GLU A 216 29.48 -20.32 1.49
N ALA A 217 28.37 -20.95 1.87
CA ALA A 217 27.03 -20.40 1.72
C ALA A 217 26.85 -19.09 2.51
N MET A 218 27.37 -19.02 3.75
CA MET A 218 27.31 -17.78 4.52
C MET A 218 28.18 -16.66 3.93
N LYS A 219 29.30 -16.97 3.29
CA LYS A 219 30.11 -15.97 2.54
C LYS A 219 29.43 -15.50 1.27
N ALA A 220 28.63 -16.36 0.63
CA ALA A 220 27.87 -16.03 -0.57
C ALA A 220 26.66 -15.12 -0.29
N VAL A 221 26.19 -15.07 0.97
CA VAL A 221 25.03 -14.26 1.38
C VAL A 221 25.51 -12.92 1.93
N SER A 222 25.02 -11.83 1.37
CA SER A 222 25.27 -10.48 1.83
C SER A 222 23.96 -9.73 2.11
N LEU A 223 24.00 -8.77 3.03
CA LEU A 223 22.87 -7.89 3.28
C LEU A 223 22.72 -6.89 2.12
N GLY A 224 21.53 -6.78 1.59
CA GLY A 224 21.20 -5.81 0.56
C GLY A 224 20.90 -4.42 1.14
N PHE A 225 20.83 -3.43 0.27
CA PHE A 225 20.60 -2.03 0.65
C PHE A 225 19.27 -1.83 1.41
N GLY A 226 18.22 -2.59 1.05
CA GLY A 226 16.94 -2.57 1.74
C GLY A 226 17.02 -2.97 3.21
N ALA A 227 17.90 -3.93 3.57
CA ALA A 227 18.11 -4.31 4.96
C ALA A 227 18.70 -3.15 5.78
N TYR A 228 19.73 -2.45 5.27
CA TYR A 228 20.36 -1.33 5.97
C TYR A 228 19.38 -0.18 6.22
N ILE A 229 18.61 0.22 5.19
CA ILE A 229 17.58 1.25 5.35
C ILE A 229 16.56 0.81 6.38
N SER A 230 16.08 -0.43 6.28
CA SER A 230 15.04 -0.96 7.18
C SER A 230 15.51 -0.99 8.64
N VAL A 231 16.76 -1.38 8.89
CA VAL A 231 17.35 -1.35 10.24
C VAL A 231 17.45 0.07 10.77
N LEU A 232 17.97 1.01 9.98
CA LEU A 232 18.11 2.41 10.39
C LEU A 232 16.75 3.03 10.73
N VAL A 233 15.75 2.81 9.89
CA VAL A 233 14.39 3.33 10.11
C VAL A 233 13.73 2.66 11.31
N SER A 234 13.88 1.35 11.47
CA SER A 234 13.36 0.63 12.62
C SER A 234 14.00 1.09 13.93
N LEU A 235 15.30 1.39 13.91
CA LEU A 235 16.02 1.97 15.04
C LEU A 235 15.50 3.38 15.37
N TYR A 236 15.24 4.20 14.36
CA TYR A 236 14.62 5.51 14.55
C TYR A 236 13.28 5.39 15.28
N PHE A 237 12.38 4.49 14.84
CA PHE A 237 11.11 4.26 15.51
C PHE A 237 11.26 3.74 16.93
N ALA A 238 12.22 2.83 17.16
CA ALA A 238 12.52 2.31 18.49
C ALA A 238 12.98 3.40 19.44
N VAL A 239 13.87 4.28 19.00
CA VAL A 239 14.37 5.42 19.81
C VAL A 239 13.24 6.40 20.11
N VAL A 240 12.42 6.76 19.11
CA VAL A 240 11.28 7.67 19.31
C VAL A 240 10.26 7.06 20.28
N GLY A 241 9.95 5.78 20.13
CA GLY A 241 9.02 5.05 21.01
C GLY A 241 9.54 4.98 22.45
N ALA A 242 10.83 4.63 22.62
CA ALA A 242 11.46 4.56 23.93
C ALA A 242 11.51 5.94 24.63
N LYS A 243 11.88 7.01 23.90
CA LYS A 243 11.88 8.38 24.45
C LYS A 243 10.49 8.79 24.93
N ARG A 244 9.44 8.50 24.17
CA ARG A 244 8.05 8.81 24.55
C ARG A 244 7.63 8.02 25.79
N PHE A 245 7.96 6.74 25.86
CA PHE A 245 7.68 5.89 27.03
C PHE A 245 8.34 6.42 28.30
N LEU A 246 9.62 6.78 28.22
CA LEU A 246 10.38 7.32 29.37
C LEU A 246 9.83 8.68 29.80
N ALA A 247 9.48 9.58 28.86
CA ALA A 247 8.91 10.87 29.18
C ALA A 247 7.58 10.77 29.92
N THR A 248 6.71 9.86 29.52
CA THR A 248 5.43 9.62 30.22
C THR A 248 5.63 9.04 31.61
N ARG A 249 6.59 8.16 31.80
CA ARG A 249 6.94 7.58 33.11
C ARG A 249 7.52 8.62 34.08
N GLY A 250 8.39 9.52 33.57
CA GLY A 250 8.97 10.59 34.38
C GLY A 250 7.93 11.61 34.86
N ALA A 251 6.94 11.94 34.03
CA ALA A 251 5.86 12.85 34.41
C ALA A 251 5.00 12.31 35.56
N GLU A 252 4.76 11.00 35.64
CA GLU A 252 3.98 10.37 36.73
C GLU A 252 4.72 10.35 38.06
N THR A 253 6.01 10.03 38.04
CA THR A 253 6.80 10.06 39.28
C THR A 253 6.82 11.45 39.88
N LEU A 254 6.92 12.51 39.07
CA LEU A 254 6.83 13.88 39.55
C LEU A 254 5.43 14.28 40.08
N GLN A 255 4.36 13.79 39.47
CA GLN A 255 3.01 14.02 39.95
C GLN A 255 2.74 13.31 41.30
N PHE A 256 3.21 12.07 41.41
CA PHE A 256 3.09 11.30 42.67
C PHE A 256 3.85 11.97 43.83
N GLU A 257 5.07 12.45 43.55
CA GLU A 257 5.90 13.15 44.52
C GLU A 257 5.25 14.49 44.99
N LYS A 258 4.67 15.24 44.03
CA LYS A 258 3.93 16.46 44.35
C LYS A 258 2.66 16.19 45.18
N SER A 259 1.93 15.12 44.90
CA SER A 259 0.72 14.76 45.67
C SER A 259 1.06 14.32 47.09
N GLN A 260 2.19 13.61 47.28
CA GLN A 260 2.65 13.25 48.64
C GLN A 260 3.09 14.48 49.46
N ARG A 261 3.80 15.44 48.81
CA ARG A 261 4.19 16.69 49.50
C ARG A 261 3.02 17.61 49.82
N ALA A 262 1.92 17.52 49.09
CA ALA A 262 0.73 18.31 49.39
C ALA A 262 -0.15 17.68 50.46
N ALA A 263 0.05 16.40 50.79
CA ALA A 263 -0.69 15.65 51.82
C ALA A 263 0.02 15.58 53.18
N ALA A 264 1.29 16.00 53.25
CA ALA A 264 2.11 16.11 54.48
C ALA A 264 2.14 17.55 54.99
#